data_63f7f0d75beecba3d13b3d3779ab3f0a
#
_entry.id   63f7f0d75beecba3d13b3d3779ab3f0a
#
_cell.length_a   1.000
_cell.length_b   1.000
_cell.length_c   1.000
_cell.angle_alpha   90.00
_cell.angle_beta   90.00
_cell.angle_gamma   90.00
#
_symmetry.space_group_name_H-M   'P 1'
#
loop_
_entity.id
_entity.type
_entity.pdbx_description
1 polymer ?
#
loop_
_entity_poly.entity_id
_entity_poly.type
_entity_poly.pdbx_seq_one_letter_code
_entity_poly.pdbx_strand_id
1 'polypeptide(L)'
;MKTTKTMFRIFTIADYEQEEQFLRQQHQNGWKMKKITAFGFYHFEACTPEDVVYRLDFRTKGTDWDSYFQLFSDYGWEYFSAFQEWNYFRKPANATEENPEIFSDNASKRELIRRVSRKRLIPLAVLFLCCVLPNAVQQITAR
;
A
#
# COMPACT_ATOMS: atom_id res chain seq x y z
N MET A 1 30.47 2.25 4.82
CA MET A 1 29.33 1.49 4.24
C MET A 1 28.03 2.21 4.56
N LYS A 2 27.20 2.45 3.58
CA LYS A 2 25.87 2.97 3.83
C LYS A 2 25.01 1.87 4.46
N THR A 3 24.55 2.10 5.68
CA THR A 3 23.65 1.20 6.39
C THR A 3 22.18 1.53 6.13
N THR A 4 21.90 2.68 5.51
CA THR A 4 20.57 3.15 5.16
C THR A 4 20.56 3.77 3.78
N LYS A 5 19.44 3.70 3.10
CA LYS A 5 19.20 4.44 1.85
C LYS A 5 17.76 4.91 1.76
N THR A 6 17.54 5.98 1.02
CA THR A 6 16.21 6.49 0.72
C THR A 6 16.01 6.47 -0.79
N MET A 7 14.87 5.95 -1.24
CA MET A 7 14.48 5.95 -2.65
C MET A 7 13.14 6.64 -2.81
N PHE A 8 13.02 7.42 -3.89
CA PHE A 8 11.74 8.02 -4.27
C PHE A 8 11.07 7.18 -5.35
N ARG A 9 9.85 6.71 -5.07
CA ARG A 9 8.99 6.01 -6.02
C ARG A 9 7.55 6.44 -5.81
N ILE A 10 6.80 6.55 -6.90
CA ILE A 10 5.37 6.85 -6.86
C ILE A 10 4.63 5.63 -7.38
N PHE A 11 3.73 5.10 -6.54
CA PHE A 11 2.78 4.06 -6.93
C PHE A 11 1.37 4.63 -6.77
N THR A 12 0.53 4.37 -7.76
CA THR A 12 -0.89 4.71 -7.65
C THR A 12 -1.61 3.68 -6.78
N ILE A 13 -2.84 3.99 -6.40
CA ILE A 13 -3.66 3.09 -5.60
C ILE A 13 -3.85 1.72 -6.26
N ALA A 14 -3.88 1.69 -7.59
CA ALA A 14 -4.03 0.46 -8.36
C ALA A 14 -2.72 -0.34 -8.48
N ASP A 15 -1.58 0.28 -8.18
CA ASP A 15 -0.25 -0.30 -8.38
C ASP A 15 0.30 -0.98 -7.12
N TYR A 16 -0.54 -1.31 -6.15
CA TYR A 16 -0.08 -1.89 -4.88
C TYR A 16 0.66 -3.21 -5.06
N GLU A 17 0.31 -4.01 -6.07
CA GLU A 17 1.02 -5.25 -6.38
C GLU A 17 2.45 -4.98 -6.91
N GLN A 18 2.61 -3.95 -7.73
CA GLN A 18 3.92 -3.49 -8.21
C GLN A 18 4.76 -2.95 -7.05
N GLU A 19 4.14 -2.25 -6.11
CA GLU A 19 4.81 -1.79 -4.89
C GLU A 19 5.31 -2.98 -4.05
N GLU A 20 4.47 -4.00 -3.85
CA GLU A 20 4.86 -5.23 -3.15
C GLU A 20 6.05 -5.92 -3.83
N GLN A 21 6.05 -6.02 -5.17
CA GLN A 21 7.14 -6.60 -5.94
C GLN A 21 8.42 -5.76 -5.83
N PHE A 22 8.31 -4.45 -5.86
CA PHE A 22 9.42 -3.53 -5.68
C PHE A 22 10.09 -3.73 -4.31
N LEU A 23 9.31 -3.81 -3.25
CA LEU A 23 9.82 -4.01 -1.89
C LEU A 23 10.50 -5.39 -1.73
N ARG A 24 9.89 -6.44 -2.29
CA ARG A 24 10.47 -7.78 -2.33
C ARG A 24 11.82 -7.79 -3.03
N GLN A 25 11.92 -7.13 -4.18
CA GLN A 25 13.15 -7.03 -4.96
C GLN A 25 14.24 -6.28 -4.21
N GLN A 26 13.91 -5.20 -3.51
CA GLN A 26 14.85 -4.47 -2.67
C GLN A 26 15.39 -5.37 -1.54
N HIS A 27 14.55 -6.16 -0.91
CA HIS A 27 14.97 -7.08 0.15
C HIS A 27 15.91 -8.18 -0.39
N GLN A 28 15.62 -8.71 -1.57
CA GLN A 28 16.50 -9.66 -2.26
C GLN A 28 17.89 -9.05 -2.57
N ASN A 29 17.96 -7.74 -2.73
CA ASN A 29 19.20 -6.99 -2.96
C ASN A 29 19.88 -6.51 -1.67
N GLY A 30 19.37 -6.92 -0.50
CA GLY A 30 19.97 -6.59 0.80
C GLY A 30 19.45 -5.28 1.41
N TRP A 31 18.26 -4.83 1.01
CA TRP A 31 17.64 -3.61 1.52
C TRP A 31 16.25 -3.88 2.09
N LYS A 32 16.15 -3.82 3.40
CA LYS A 32 14.93 -4.02 4.16
C LYS A 32 14.19 -2.72 4.34
N MET A 33 12.92 -2.67 3.98
CA MET A 33 12.10 -1.48 4.17
C MET A 33 11.86 -1.20 5.67
N LYS A 34 12.04 0.07 6.06
CA LYS A 34 11.75 0.54 7.42
C LYS A 34 10.42 1.29 7.48
N LYS A 35 10.27 2.28 6.63
CA LYS A 35 9.10 3.15 6.59
C LYS A 35 9.01 3.90 5.27
N ILE A 36 7.85 4.47 5.04
CA ILE A 36 7.61 5.43 3.96
C ILE A 36 7.27 6.78 4.59
N THR A 37 7.79 7.86 4.01
CA THR A 37 7.48 9.24 4.42
C THR A 37 7.06 10.07 3.22
N ALA A 38 6.28 11.13 3.46
CA ALA A 38 5.68 11.97 2.43
C ALA A 38 4.93 11.11 1.40
N PHE A 39 5.00 11.41 0.13
CA PHE A 39 4.21 10.72 -0.89
C PHE A 39 4.99 9.66 -1.69
N GLY A 40 6.14 9.23 -1.22
CA GLY A 40 6.90 8.23 -1.96
C GLY A 40 8.36 8.11 -1.58
N PHE A 41 8.77 8.57 -0.41
CA PHE A 41 10.13 8.39 0.09
C PHE A 41 10.21 7.10 0.91
N TYR A 42 10.78 6.07 0.32
CA TYR A 42 10.99 4.76 0.95
C TYR A 42 12.35 4.74 1.65
N HIS A 43 12.34 4.45 2.94
CA HIS A 43 13.54 4.36 3.77
C HIS A 43 13.88 2.90 4.00
N PHE A 44 15.09 2.51 3.63
CA PHE A 44 15.61 1.16 3.75
C PHE A 44 16.81 1.11 4.69
N GLU A 45 17.00 -0.03 5.33
CA GLU A 45 18.24 -0.36 6.04
C GLU A 45 18.91 -1.57 5.39
N ALA A 46 20.24 -1.63 5.49
CA ALA A 46 20.99 -2.77 5.00
C ALA A 46 20.65 -4.03 5.79
N CYS A 47 20.46 -5.14 5.10
CA CYS A 47 20.18 -6.44 5.69
C CYS A 47 20.84 -7.56 4.88
N THR A 48 20.79 -8.78 5.40
CA THR A 48 21.18 -9.95 4.62
C THR A 48 20.19 -10.14 3.47
N PRO A 49 20.65 -10.26 2.21
CA PRO A 49 19.77 -10.54 1.08
C PRO A 49 18.94 -11.82 1.31
N GLU A 50 17.64 -11.69 1.21
CA GLU A 50 16.71 -12.80 1.44
C GLU A 50 15.45 -12.57 0.62
N ASP A 51 14.78 -13.64 0.20
CA ASP A 51 13.49 -13.54 -0.45
C ASP A 51 12.38 -13.41 0.61
N VAL A 52 11.86 -12.21 0.74
CA VAL A 52 10.80 -11.85 1.68
C VAL A 52 9.61 -11.28 0.92
N VAL A 53 8.45 -11.86 1.12
CA VAL A 53 7.20 -11.40 0.51
C VAL A 53 6.66 -10.22 1.29
N TYR A 54 6.32 -9.14 0.59
CA TYR A 54 5.68 -7.95 1.13
C TYR A 54 4.21 -7.93 0.73
N ARG A 55 3.34 -7.52 1.65
CA ARG A 55 1.90 -7.36 1.41
C ARG A 55 1.41 -6.05 1.99
N LEU A 56 0.57 -5.39 1.23
CA LEU A 56 -0.11 -4.17 1.63
C LEU A 56 -1.58 -4.46 1.85
N ASP A 57 -2.13 -4.01 2.97
CA ASP A 57 -3.55 -4.10 3.26
C ASP A 57 -4.11 -2.74 3.65
N PHE A 58 -5.28 -2.41 3.11
CA PHE A 58 -5.95 -1.15 3.35
C PHE A 58 -7.05 -1.34 4.40
N ARG A 59 -6.97 -0.60 5.50
CA ARG A 59 -7.98 -0.61 6.56
C ARG A 59 -8.37 0.80 6.98
N THR A 60 -9.64 0.97 7.23
CA THR A 60 -10.22 2.25 7.64
C THR A 60 -10.55 2.25 9.13
N LYS A 61 -11.04 3.40 9.60
CA LYS A 61 -11.58 3.56 10.97
C LYS A 61 -12.69 2.53 11.22
N GLY A 62 -12.76 2.04 12.46
CA GLY A 62 -13.70 1.01 12.88
C GLY A 62 -13.14 -0.41 12.86
N THR A 63 -11.89 -0.58 12.44
CA THR A 63 -11.19 -1.85 12.52
C THR A 63 -10.82 -2.14 13.99
N ASP A 64 -11.11 -3.37 14.44
CA ASP A 64 -10.54 -3.89 15.68
C ASP A 64 -9.06 -4.22 15.44
N TRP A 65 -8.20 -3.29 15.80
CA TRP A 65 -6.77 -3.36 15.49
C TRP A 65 -6.07 -4.53 16.20
N ASP A 66 -6.46 -4.84 17.41
CA ASP A 66 -5.84 -5.93 18.18
C ASP A 66 -6.11 -7.27 17.50
N SER A 67 -7.36 -7.56 17.19
CA SER A 67 -7.74 -8.78 16.48
C SER A 67 -7.13 -8.83 15.06
N TYR A 68 -7.06 -7.69 14.39
CA TYR A 68 -6.50 -7.56 13.05
C TYR A 68 -5.01 -7.92 13.02
N PHE A 69 -4.22 -7.30 13.90
CA PHE A 69 -2.78 -7.59 13.95
C PHE A 69 -2.49 -8.99 14.48
N GLN A 70 -3.31 -9.47 15.42
CA GLN A 70 -3.18 -10.83 15.93
C GLN A 70 -3.40 -11.87 14.83
N LEU A 71 -4.40 -11.68 13.97
CA LEU A 71 -4.67 -12.56 12.84
C LEU A 71 -3.44 -12.66 11.91
N PHE A 72 -2.85 -11.54 11.53
CA PHE A 72 -1.67 -11.54 10.67
C PHE A 72 -0.47 -12.19 11.36
N SER A 73 -0.27 -11.91 12.63
CA SER A 73 0.79 -12.52 13.44
C SER A 73 0.64 -14.03 13.53
N ASP A 74 -0.57 -14.53 13.71
CA ASP A 74 -0.87 -15.97 13.77
C ASP A 74 -0.53 -16.69 12.48
N TYR A 75 -0.63 -15.99 11.34
CA TYR A 75 -0.23 -16.51 10.03
C TYR A 75 1.24 -16.24 9.68
N GLY A 76 2.01 -15.71 10.64
CA GLY A 76 3.46 -15.50 10.50
C GLY A 76 3.84 -14.20 9.80
N TRP A 77 2.92 -13.28 9.61
CA TRP A 77 3.18 -11.97 9.02
C TRP A 77 3.71 -10.99 10.06
N GLU A 78 4.78 -10.28 9.72
CA GLU A 78 5.33 -9.19 10.51
C GLU A 78 4.76 -7.85 10.02
N TYR A 79 4.04 -7.16 10.91
CA TYR A 79 3.67 -5.77 10.69
C TYR A 79 4.86 -4.87 11.02
N PHE A 80 5.23 -3.96 10.10
CA PHE A 80 6.41 -3.13 10.33
C PHE A 80 6.21 -1.64 10.05
N SER A 81 5.19 -1.26 9.31
CA SER A 81 4.95 0.14 9.00
C SER A 81 3.52 0.39 8.56
N ALA A 82 3.10 1.65 8.66
CA ALA A 82 1.86 2.12 8.09
C ALA A 82 2.10 3.47 7.42
N PHE A 83 1.38 3.71 6.33
CA PHE A 83 1.35 5.00 5.68
C PHE A 83 -0.07 5.29 5.21
N GLN A 84 -0.64 6.38 5.71
CA GLN A 84 -2.05 6.69 5.55
C GLN A 84 -2.91 5.54 6.11
N GLU A 85 -3.71 4.88 5.28
CA GLU A 85 -4.55 3.75 5.71
C GLU A 85 -4.03 2.41 5.19
N TRP A 86 -2.81 2.42 4.62
CA TRP A 86 -2.12 1.23 4.20
C TRP A 86 -1.26 0.67 5.32
N ASN A 87 -1.40 -0.63 5.57
CA ASN A 87 -0.58 -1.38 6.51
C ASN A 87 0.38 -2.28 5.74
N TYR A 88 1.64 -2.28 6.14
CA TYR A 88 2.71 -3.00 5.47
C TYR A 88 3.12 -4.21 6.29
N PHE A 89 3.05 -5.37 5.66
CA PHE A 89 3.43 -6.65 6.25
C PHE A 89 4.51 -7.31 5.41
N ARG A 90 5.30 -8.16 6.05
CA ARG A 90 6.28 -8.99 5.37
C ARG A 90 6.40 -10.35 6.02
N LYS A 91 6.85 -11.33 5.23
CA LYS A 91 7.01 -12.72 5.65
C LYS A 91 8.05 -13.39 4.77
N PRO A 92 8.98 -14.22 5.33
CA PRO A 92 9.90 -15.00 4.51
C PRO A 92 9.15 -15.86 3.48
N ALA A 93 9.66 -15.90 2.24
CA ALA A 93 8.99 -16.59 1.15
C ALA A 93 8.82 -18.09 1.40
N ASN A 94 9.82 -18.74 2.04
CA ASN A 94 9.75 -20.15 2.41
C ASN A 94 8.61 -20.47 3.39
N ALA A 95 8.27 -19.54 4.26
CA ALA A 95 7.16 -19.68 5.22
C ALA A 95 5.79 -19.42 4.59
N THR A 96 5.75 -18.81 3.39
CA THR A 96 4.50 -18.48 2.69
C THR A 96 3.88 -19.72 2.02
N GLU A 97 4.70 -20.68 1.63
CA GLU A 97 4.24 -21.93 0.99
C GLU A 97 3.41 -22.82 1.90
N GLU A 98 3.66 -22.76 3.21
CA GLU A 98 2.98 -23.60 4.20
C GLU A 98 1.60 -23.08 4.63
N ASN A 99 1.28 -21.84 4.31
CA ASN A 99 0.05 -21.21 4.77
C ASN A 99 -0.71 -20.56 3.60
N PRO A 100 -2.01 -20.80 3.50
CA PRO A 100 -2.81 -20.10 2.49
C PRO A 100 -2.72 -18.60 2.70
N GLU A 101 -2.58 -17.85 1.60
CA GLU A 101 -2.53 -16.39 1.65
C GLU A 101 -3.84 -15.83 2.20
N ILE A 102 -3.74 -14.94 3.19
CA ILE A 102 -4.89 -14.21 3.74
C ILE A 102 -5.56 -13.36 2.65
N PHE A 103 -4.82 -13.04 1.58
CA PHE A 103 -5.26 -12.21 0.47
C PHE A 103 -5.44 -12.98 -0.84
N SER A 104 -5.50 -14.31 -0.80
CA SER A 104 -5.47 -15.17 -2.01
C SER A 104 -6.70 -15.04 -2.90
N ASP A 105 -7.74 -14.40 -2.41
CA ASP A 105 -9.00 -14.29 -3.11
C ASP A 105 -9.06 -13.03 -3.99
N ASN A 106 -9.34 -13.21 -5.27
CA ASN A 106 -9.58 -12.11 -6.20
C ASN A 106 -10.72 -11.18 -5.74
N ALA A 107 -11.70 -11.70 -5.00
CA ALA A 107 -12.75 -10.91 -4.40
C ALA A 107 -12.22 -9.95 -3.34
N SER A 108 -11.26 -10.39 -2.50
CA SER A 108 -10.61 -9.56 -1.49
C SER A 108 -9.80 -8.44 -2.13
N LYS A 109 -9.10 -8.72 -3.23
CA LYS A 109 -8.35 -7.71 -4.00
C LYS A 109 -9.28 -6.69 -4.65
N ARG A 110 -10.39 -7.12 -5.21
CA ARG A 110 -11.42 -6.23 -5.78
C ARG A 110 -12.04 -5.34 -4.71
N GLU A 111 -12.34 -5.91 -3.54
CA GLU A 111 -12.88 -5.17 -2.40
C GLU A 111 -11.89 -4.12 -1.91
N LEU A 112 -10.60 -4.45 -1.87
CA LEU A 112 -9.54 -3.52 -1.52
C LEU A 112 -9.53 -2.31 -2.47
N ILE A 113 -9.49 -2.54 -3.78
CA ILE A 113 -9.48 -1.49 -4.81
C ILE A 113 -10.77 -0.65 -4.72
N ARG A 114 -11.91 -1.30 -4.57
CA ARG A 114 -13.21 -0.63 -4.45
C ARG A 114 -13.26 0.30 -3.22
N ARG A 115 -12.76 -0.19 -2.08
CA ARG A 115 -12.72 0.58 -0.82
C ARG A 115 -11.85 1.81 -0.95
N VAL A 116 -10.66 1.68 -1.51
CA VAL A 116 -9.73 2.78 -1.74
C VAL A 116 -10.29 3.77 -2.75
N SER A 117 -10.85 3.29 -3.86
CA SER A 117 -11.47 4.13 -4.89
C SER A 117 -12.63 4.94 -4.35
N ARG A 118 -13.53 4.30 -3.58
CA ARG A 118 -14.67 5.00 -2.97
C ARG A 118 -14.22 6.11 -2.04
N LYS A 119 -13.18 5.88 -1.24
CA LYS A 119 -12.74 6.83 -0.22
C LYS A 119 -11.99 8.02 -0.80
N ARG A 120 -11.25 7.84 -1.89
CA ARG A 120 -10.37 8.88 -2.43
C ARG A 120 -10.83 9.48 -3.75
N LEU A 121 -11.32 8.66 -4.66
CA LEU A 121 -11.66 9.11 -6.00
C LEU A 121 -13.02 9.82 -6.07
N ILE A 122 -14.01 9.36 -5.31
CA ILE A 122 -15.35 9.98 -5.32
C ILE A 122 -15.30 11.42 -4.80
N PRO A 123 -14.68 11.75 -3.65
CA PRO A 123 -14.56 13.14 -3.20
C PRO A 123 -13.82 14.03 -4.19
N LEU A 124 -12.76 13.52 -4.82
CA LEU A 124 -12.01 14.26 -5.84
C LEU A 124 -12.84 14.51 -7.09
N ALA A 125 -13.62 13.53 -7.55
CA ALA A 125 -14.52 13.68 -8.69
C ALA A 125 -15.61 14.71 -8.42
N VAL A 126 -16.21 14.71 -7.24
CA VAL A 126 -17.21 15.70 -6.81
C VAL A 126 -16.59 17.09 -6.79
N LEU A 127 -15.41 17.25 -6.21
CA LEU A 127 -14.70 18.54 -6.18
C LEU A 127 -14.40 19.05 -7.60
N PHE A 128 -13.93 18.16 -8.49
CA PHE A 128 -13.67 18.50 -9.89
C PHE A 128 -14.94 18.98 -10.59
N LEU A 129 -16.05 18.27 -10.46
CA LEU A 129 -17.33 18.65 -11.05
C LEU A 129 -17.84 20.00 -10.52
N CYS A 130 -17.69 20.25 -9.22
CA CYS A 130 -18.09 21.51 -8.60
C CYS A 130 -17.27 22.71 -9.05
N CYS A 131 -15.99 22.51 -9.40
CA CYS A 131 -15.09 23.59 -9.81
C CYS A 131 -15.10 23.82 -11.32
N VAL A 132 -15.19 22.77 -12.12
CA VAL A 132 -15.01 22.84 -13.59
C VAL A 132 -16.33 23.16 -14.30
N LEU A 133 -17.44 22.53 -13.91
CA LEU A 133 -18.72 22.70 -14.60
C LEU A 133 -19.25 24.15 -14.55
N PRO A 134 -19.24 24.87 -13.42
CA PRO A 134 -19.69 26.26 -13.38
C PRO A 134 -18.90 27.16 -14.32
N ASN A 135 -17.57 26.96 -14.37
CA ASN A 135 -16.71 27.75 -15.26
C ASN A 135 -16.98 27.48 -16.73
N ALA A 136 -17.19 26.21 -17.08
CA ALA A 136 -17.52 25.81 -18.45
C ALA A 136 -18.88 26.38 -18.88
N VAL A 137 -19.88 26.32 -18.01
CA VAL A 137 -21.21 26.87 -18.28
C VAL A 137 -21.16 28.40 -18.47
N GLN A 138 -20.39 29.11 -17.64
CA GLN A 138 -20.23 30.57 -17.78
C GLN A 138 -19.57 30.94 -19.12
N GLN A 139 -18.58 30.16 -19.57
CA GLN A 139 -17.94 30.41 -20.88
C GLN A 139 -18.90 30.17 -22.05
N ILE A 140 -19.78 29.20 -21.95
CA ILE A 140 -20.78 28.91 -22.99
C ILE A 140 -21.89 30.00 -23.02
N THR A 141 -22.33 30.45 -21.85
CA THR A 141 -23.39 31.50 -21.76
C THR A 141 -22.88 32.90 -22.03
N ALA A 142 -21.56 33.15 -21.91
CA ALA A 142 -20.94 34.43 -22.23
C ALA A 142 -20.67 34.65 -23.73
N ARG A 143 -20.97 33.71 -24.57
CA ARG A 143 -20.94 33.83 -26.03
C ARG A 143 -22.35 34.08 -26.52
#